data_2e7ba32e5ee47902dcdbc958958b7eab
#
_entry.id   2e7ba32e5ee47902dcdbc958958b7eab
#
_cell.length_a   1.000
_cell.length_b   1.000
_cell.length_c   1.000
_cell.angle_alpha   90.00
_cell.angle_beta   90.00
_cell.angle_gamma   90.00
#
_symmetry.space_group_name_H-M   'P 1'
#
loop_
_entity.id
_entity.type
_entity.pdbx_description
1 polymer ?
#
loop_
_entity_poly.entity_id
_entity_poly.type
_entity_poly.pdbx_seq_one_letter_code
_entity_poly.pdbx_strand_id
1 'polypeptide(L)'
;MSDSAVTPGSGITIYHNPKCGTSRNVLALIRNTGVEPEVIEYLQTPPTRETLVALIAHMAVPVRDMMRRKEALYEELALDNPALGDDALVDAMLAHPILINRPIVVTPLGARLCRPSDAVLDILPLPQRAAFSKEEGEVRVNEQGARVAGR
;
A
#
# COMPACT_ATOMS: atom_id res chain seq x y z
N MET A 1 12.25 -3.14 19.40
CA MET A 1 11.70 -3.34 18.98
C MET A 1 10.94 -3.49 18.80
N SER A 2 11.10 -3.53 18.67
CA SER A 2 10.41 -3.79 18.23
C SER A 2 9.93 -4.27 17.99
N ASP A 3 10.01 -4.44 17.90
CA ASP A 3 9.53 -4.88 17.51
C ASP A 3 8.80 -5.31 17.28
N SER A 4 8.97 -5.31 17.09
CA SER A 4 8.28 -5.70 16.90
C SER A 4 7.24 -5.90 16.84
N ALA A 5 7.29 -5.29 17.23
CA ALA A 5 5.88 -5.52 17.21
C ALA A 5 5.39 -6.18 15.99
N VAL A 6 6.27 -6.40 15.18
CA VAL A 6 5.98 -7.15 13.96
C VAL A 6 5.40 -8.48 14.35
N THR A 7 4.32 -8.88 13.72
CA THR A 7 3.74 -10.19 13.93
C THR A 7 4.82 -11.23 13.66
N PRO A 8 5.12 -12.07 14.64
CA PRO A 8 6.17 -13.05 14.45
C PRO A 8 5.88 -13.89 13.22
N GLY A 9 6.86 -13.98 12.35
CA GLY A 9 6.79 -14.84 11.19
C GLY A 9 6.08 -14.27 9.98
N SER A 10 5.35 -13.17 10.10
CA SER A 10 4.66 -12.64 8.94
C SER A 10 5.56 -11.76 8.08
N GLY A 11 6.27 -10.83 8.71
CA GLY A 11 7.10 -9.90 7.98
C GLY A 11 6.32 -9.03 6.99
N ILE A 12 5.00 -8.98 7.11
CA ILE A 12 4.15 -8.26 6.17
C ILE A 12 3.49 -7.10 6.88
N THR A 13 3.62 -5.90 6.30
CA THR A 13 2.99 -4.69 6.82
C THR A 13 2.18 -4.06 5.70
N ILE A 14 0.99 -3.58 6.01
CA ILE A 14 0.18 -2.82 5.08
C ILE A 14 -0.14 -1.46 5.67
N TYR A 15 0.15 -0.41 4.90
CA TYR A 15 -0.28 0.95 5.21
C TYR A 15 -1.66 1.11 4.60
N HIS A 16 -2.67 1.07 5.43
CA HIS A 16 -4.05 0.75 5.07
C HIS A 16 -4.99 1.94 5.27
N ASN A 17 -5.92 2.08 4.33
CA ASN A 17 -7.04 3.00 4.47
C ASN A 17 -8.32 2.19 4.42
N PRO A 18 -9.03 2.02 5.55
CA PRO A 18 -10.23 1.17 5.56
C PRO A 18 -11.37 1.69 4.71
N LYS A 19 -11.32 2.96 4.31
CA LYS A 19 -12.36 3.52 3.44
C LYS A 19 -12.06 3.33 1.95
N CYS A 20 -10.89 2.81 1.61
CA CYS A 20 -10.49 2.62 0.22
C CYS A 20 -10.72 1.17 -0.19
N GLY A 21 -11.54 0.97 -1.26
CA GLY A 21 -11.84 -0.38 -1.74
C GLY A 21 -10.61 -1.16 -2.15
N THR A 22 -9.69 -0.50 -2.86
CA THR A 22 -8.43 -1.14 -3.25
C THR A 22 -7.65 -1.61 -2.03
N SER A 23 -7.59 -0.77 -1.00
CA SER A 23 -6.87 -1.12 0.23
C SER A 23 -7.51 -2.31 0.94
N ARG A 24 -8.85 -2.34 1.00
CA ARG A 24 -9.56 -3.47 1.60
C ARG A 24 -9.32 -4.75 0.81
N ASN A 25 -9.31 -4.67 -0.52
CA ASN A 25 -9.04 -5.85 -1.36
C ASN A 25 -7.62 -6.38 -1.14
N VAL A 26 -6.65 -5.48 -1.03
CA VAL A 26 -5.26 -5.89 -0.79
C VAL A 26 -5.13 -6.58 0.57
N LEU A 27 -5.74 -6.01 1.59
CA LEU A 27 -5.71 -6.63 2.92
C LEU A 27 -6.32 -8.03 2.89
N ALA A 28 -7.42 -8.19 2.18
CA ALA A 28 -8.06 -9.50 2.05
C ALA A 28 -7.16 -10.50 1.31
N LEU A 29 -6.45 -10.05 0.28
CA LEU A 29 -5.52 -10.92 -0.44
C LEU A 29 -4.38 -11.37 0.46
N ILE A 30 -3.86 -10.48 1.31
CA ILE A 30 -2.82 -10.85 2.27
C ILE A 30 -3.36 -11.91 3.23
N ARG A 31 -4.53 -11.68 3.79
CA ARG A 31 -5.13 -12.61 4.75
C ARG A 31 -5.46 -13.94 4.11
N ASN A 32 -5.74 -13.95 2.83
CA ASN A 32 -6.04 -15.18 2.10
C ASN A 32 -4.82 -16.09 1.94
N THR A 33 -3.62 -15.62 2.27
CA THR A 33 -2.44 -16.48 2.36
C THR A 33 -2.35 -17.18 3.71
N GLY A 34 -3.25 -16.86 4.64
CA GLY A 34 -3.22 -17.37 5.99
C GLY A 34 -2.39 -16.53 6.95
N VAL A 35 -1.90 -15.39 6.48
CA VAL A 35 -1.05 -14.50 7.27
C VAL A 35 -1.84 -13.30 7.71
N GLU A 36 -1.71 -12.92 8.97
CA GLU A 36 -2.26 -11.67 9.46
C GLU A 36 -1.14 -10.63 9.44
N PRO A 37 -1.25 -9.60 8.59
CA PRO A 37 -0.20 -8.59 8.52
C PRO A 37 -0.30 -7.60 9.66
N GLU A 38 0.74 -6.81 9.86
CA GLU A 38 0.63 -5.62 10.67
C GLU A 38 -0.13 -4.58 9.86
N VAL A 39 -1.25 -4.10 10.40
CA VAL A 39 -2.10 -3.11 9.73
C VAL A 39 -1.84 -1.76 10.35
N ILE A 40 -1.33 -0.83 9.55
CA ILE A 40 -1.09 0.55 10.01
C ILE A 40 -2.09 1.44 9.29
N GLU A 41 -3.02 2.01 10.05
CA GLU A 41 -3.96 2.98 9.49
C GLU A 41 -3.26 4.34 9.46
N TYR A 42 -2.61 4.61 8.35
CA TYR A 42 -1.69 5.73 8.24
C TYR A 42 -2.36 7.10 8.38
N LEU A 43 -3.67 7.18 8.21
CA LEU A 43 -4.36 8.44 8.43
C LEU A 43 -4.41 8.81 9.91
N GLN A 44 -4.36 7.81 10.79
CA GLN A 44 -4.34 8.02 12.23
C GLN A 44 -2.95 7.89 12.81
N THR A 45 -2.12 7.05 12.20
CA THR A 45 -0.76 6.80 12.63
C THR A 45 0.16 6.99 11.43
N PRO A 46 0.44 8.24 11.05
CA PRO A 46 1.26 8.51 9.87
C PRO A 46 2.68 7.98 10.04
N PRO A 47 3.33 7.59 8.94
CA PRO A 47 4.73 7.20 9.04
C PRO A 47 5.60 8.40 9.39
N THR A 48 6.76 8.12 9.97
CA THR A 48 7.76 9.16 10.16
C THR A 48 8.34 9.54 8.80
N ARG A 49 9.03 10.70 8.77
CA ARG A 49 9.71 11.11 7.54
C ARG A 49 10.70 10.05 7.07
N GLU A 50 11.48 9.51 8.00
CA GLU A 50 12.47 8.49 7.66
C GLU A 50 11.82 7.26 7.05
N THR A 51 10.71 6.81 7.64
CA THR A 51 10.00 5.65 7.13
C THR A 51 9.43 5.91 5.75
N LEU A 52 8.79 7.07 5.56
CA LEU A 52 8.18 7.38 4.27
C LEU A 52 9.22 7.49 3.17
N VAL A 53 10.32 8.19 3.43
CA VAL A 53 11.39 8.33 2.46
C VAL A 53 12.00 6.95 2.12
N ALA A 54 12.22 6.12 3.14
CA ALA A 54 12.76 4.78 2.93
C ALA A 54 11.82 3.91 2.10
N LEU A 55 10.51 3.99 2.36
CA LEU A 55 9.52 3.23 1.59
C LEU A 55 9.55 3.64 0.12
N ILE A 56 9.56 4.94 -0.15
CA ILE A 56 9.56 5.42 -1.53
C ILE A 56 10.83 4.99 -2.25
N ALA A 57 11.97 5.11 -1.57
CA ALA A 57 13.24 4.68 -2.16
C ALA A 57 13.25 3.19 -2.44
N HIS A 58 12.71 2.40 -1.51
CA HIS A 58 12.67 0.95 -1.65
C HIS A 58 11.78 0.53 -2.83
N MET A 59 10.69 1.25 -3.05
CA MET A 59 9.80 0.99 -4.18
C MET A 59 10.38 1.48 -5.51
N ALA A 60 11.40 2.32 -5.46
CA ALA A 60 12.08 2.85 -6.64
C ALA A 60 11.11 3.59 -7.58
N VAL A 61 10.23 4.39 -7.00
CA VAL A 61 9.29 5.19 -7.77
C VAL A 61 9.53 6.66 -7.51
N PRO A 62 9.15 7.54 -8.44
CA PRO A 62 9.19 8.97 -8.17
C PRO A 62 8.29 9.33 -7.00
N VAL A 63 8.69 10.32 -6.21
CA VAL A 63 7.91 10.72 -5.04
C VAL A 63 6.48 11.09 -5.44
N ARG A 64 6.30 11.79 -6.57
CA ARG A 64 4.96 12.17 -7.03
C ARG A 64 4.05 10.98 -7.26
N ASP A 65 4.59 9.83 -7.62
CA ASP A 65 3.77 8.65 -7.88
C ASP A 65 3.17 8.09 -6.58
N MET A 66 3.72 8.50 -5.45
CA MET A 66 3.19 8.11 -4.15
C MET A 66 2.09 9.04 -3.65
N MET A 67 1.74 10.05 -4.43
CA MET A 67 0.76 11.05 -4.01
C MET A 67 -0.58 10.82 -4.70
N ARG A 68 -1.65 11.14 -3.97
CA ARG A 68 -3.00 11.09 -4.52
C ARG A 68 -3.27 12.37 -5.28
N ARG A 69 -2.96 12.37 -6.55
CA ARG A 69 -3.06 13.58 -7.38
C ARG A 69 -4.49 14.05 -7.59
N LYS A 70 -5.47 13.18 -7.38
CA LYS A 70 -6.88 13.53 -7.53
C LYS A 70 -7.48 14.11 -6.26
N GLU A 71 -6.70 14.15 -5.18
CA GLU A 71 -7.15 14.76 -3.96
C GLU A 71 -7.25 16.27 -4.14
N ALA A 72 -8.36 16.89 -3.67
CA ALA A 72 -8.53 18.33 -3.81
C ALA A 72 -7.36 19.09 -3.19
N LEU A 73 -6.84 18.60 -2.08
CA LEU A 73 -5.75 19.24 -1.38
C LEU A 73 -4.48 19.31 -2.23
N TYR A 74 -4.26 18.31 -3.10
CA TYR A 74 -3.12 18.32 -4.02
C TYR A 74 -3.15 19.58 -4.89
N GLU A 75 -4.33 19.89 -5.40
CA GLU A 75 -4.50 21.07 -6.24
C GLU A 75 -4.45 22.36 -5.42
N GLU A 76 -5.10 22.35 -4.25
CA GLU A 76 -5.13 23.55 -3.38
C GLU A 76 -3.74 23.97 -2.95
N LEU A 77 -2.86 23.02 -2.71
CA LEU A 77 -1.48 23.29 -2.31
C LEU A 77 -0.54 23.45 -3.49
N ALA A 78 -1.06 23.41 -4.70
CA ALA A 78 -0.28 23.56 -5.94
C ALA A 78 0.86 22.54 -6.00
N LEU A 79 0.60 21.32 -5.62
CA LEU A 79 1.63 20.28 -5.54
C LEU A 79 2.02 19.73 -6.91
N ASP A 80 1.29 20.09 -7.96
CA ASP A 80 1.66 19.75 -9.34
C ASP A 80 2.77 20.64 -9.89
N ASN A 81 3.19 21.64 -9.13
CA ASN A 81 4.26 22.54 -9.56
C ASN A 81 5.55 21.76 -9.77
N PRO A 82 6.09 21.72 -11.01
CA PRO A 82 7.29 20.95 -11.28
C PRO A 82 8.54 21.50 -10.60
N ALA A 83 8.49 22.73 -10.08
CA ALA A 83 9.62 23.29 -9.35
C ALA A 83 9.75 22.72 -7.94
N LEU A 84 8.71 22.02 -7.42
CA LEU A 84 8.79 21.44 -6.10
C LEU A 84 9.69 20.21 -6.11
N GLY A 85 10.65 20.19 -5.19
CA GLY A 85 11.52 19.04 -5.04
C GLY A 85 10.90 17.96 -4.17
N ASP A 86 11.58 16.82 -4.10
CA ASP A 86 11.11 15.66 -3.35
C ASP A 86 10.84 15.99 -1.89
N ASP A 87 11.71 16.81 -1.26
CA ASP A 87 11.55 17.16 0.15
C ASP A 87 10.24 17.89 0.39
N ALA A 88 9.87 18.81 -0.50
CA ALA A 88 8.63 19.56 -0.36
C ALA A 88 7.42 18.64 -0.48
N LEU A 89 7.49 17.67 -1.40
CA LEU A 89 6.40 16.71 -1.60
C LEU A 89 6.27 15.79 -0.40
N VAL A 90 7.38 15.32 0.15
CA VAL A 90 7.36 14.49 1.35
C VAL A 90 6.80 15.28 2.52
N ASP A 91 7.21 16.53 2.68
CA ASP A 91 6.67 17.39 3.74
C ASP A 91 5.16 17.53 3.64
N ALA A 92 4.64 17.67 2.42
CA ALA A 92 3.19 17.79 2.21
C ALA A 92 2.48 16.51 2.62
N MET A 93 3.04 15.35 2.27
CA MET A 93 2.44 14.07 2.66
C MET A 93 2.44 13.86 4.17
N LEU A 94 3.49 14.31 4.85
CA LEU A 94 3.57 14.17 6.30
C LEU A 94 2.62 15.14 7.01
N ALA A 95 2.46 16.34 6.47
CA ALA A 95 1.52 17.31 7.02
C ALA A 95 0.07 16.90 6.75
N HIS A 96 -0.16 16.22 5.63
CA HIS A 96 -1.49 15.83 5.18
C HIS A 96 -1.47 14.38 4.70
N PRO A 97 -1.55 13.42 5.63
CA PRO A 97 -1.45 12.00 5.26
C PRO A 97 -2.44 11.54 4.20
N ILE A 98 -3.56 12.24 4.04
CA ILE A 98 -4.53 11.91 3.00
C ILE A 98 -3.92 12.00 1.60
N LEU A 99 -2.81 12.70 1.45
CA LEU A 99 -2.11 12.81 0.17
C LEU A 99 -1.29 11.56 -0.14
N ILE A 100 -1.05 10.69 0.83
CA ILE A 100 -0.27 9.47 0.60
C ILE A 100 -1.12 8.48 -0.18
N ASN A 101 -0.58 7.97 -1.28
CA ASN A 101 -1.26 6.96 -2.06
C ASN A 101 -1.30 5.63 -1.28
N ARG A 102 -2.26 4.76 -1.60
CA ARG A 102 -2.55 3.58 -0.77
C ARG A 102 -3.07 2.43 -1.59
N PRO A 103 -2.91 1.20 -1.11
CA PRO A 103 -2.13 0.84 0.07
C PRO A 103 -0.67 0.59 -0.31
N ILE A 104 0.21 0.78 0.66
CA ILE A 104 1.61 0.38 0.53
C ILE A 104 1.78 -0.91 1.31
N VAL A 105 2.38 -1.93 0.70
CA VAL A 105 2.62 -3.20 1.35
C VAL A 105 4.11 -3.48 1.36
N VAL A 106 4.61 -3.93 2.51
CA VAL A 106 6.00 -4.32 2.68
C VAL A 106 6.02 -5.79 3.06
N THR A 107 6.82 -6.58 2.36
CA THR A 107 7.00 -8.01 2.63
C THR A 107 8.48 -8.34 2.56
N PRO A 108 8.87 -9.57 2.92
CA PRO A 108 10.28 -9.97 2.73
C PRO A 108 10.73 -9.91 1.26
N LEU A 109 9.81 -9.90 0.32
CA LEU A 109 10.13 -9.84 -1.11
C LEU A 109 10.23 -8.41 -1.63
N GLY A 110 9.79 -7.41 -0.86
CA GLY A 110 9.89 -6.03 -1.30
C GLY A 110 8.77 -5.14 -0.77
N ALA A 111 8.71 -3.94 -1.31
CA ALA A 111 7.66 -2.98 -0.97
C ALA A 111 7.02 -2.49 -2.25
N ARG A 112 5.72 -2.24 -2.20
CA ARG A 112 4.98 -1.87 -3.41
C ARG A 112 3.72 -1.09 -3.08
N LEU A 113 3.42 -0.10 -3.92
CA LEU A 113 2.10 0.52 -3.96
C LEU A 113 1.20 -0.43 -4.74
N CYS A 114 0.20 -0.99 -4.08
CA CYS A 114 -0.62 -2.06 -4.65
C CYS A 114 -1.89 -1.49 -5.29
N ARG A 115 -1.73 -0.88 -6.41
CA ARG A 115 -2.81 -0.38 -7.26
C ARG A 115 -2.48 -0.73 -8.70
N PRO A 116 -3.26 -1.62 -9.32
CA PRO A 116 -4.46 -2.30 -8.78
C PRO A 116 -4.13 -3.27 -7.66
N SER A 117 -5.18 -3.74 -6.98
CA SER A 117 -4.99 -4.55 -5.76
C SER A 117 -4.21 -5.84 -6.00
N ASP A 118 -4.40 -6.47 -7.16
CA ASP A 118 -3.71 -7.72 -7.44
C ASP A 118 -2.20 -7.55 -7.63
N ALA A 119 -1.70 -6.30 -7.67
CA ALA A 119 -0.26 -6.06 -7.67
C ALA A 119 0.42 -6.65 -6.44
N VAL A 120 -0.31 -6.79 -5.32
CA VAL A 120 0.26 -7.37 -4.10
C VAL A 120 0.70 -8.81 -4.32
N LEU A 121 0.09 -9.51 -5.27
CA LEU A 121 0.45 -10.91 -5.53
C LEU A 121 1.90 -11.07 -5.96
N ASP A 122 2.49 -10.02 -6.52
CA ASP A 122 3.88 -10.07 -6.96
C ASP A 122 4.88 -10.10 -5.81
N ILE A 123 4.46 -9.67 -4.62
CA ILE A 123 5.37 -9.61 -3.48
C ILE A 123 4.91 -10.43 -2.29
N LEU A 124 3.85 -11.22 -2.44
CA LEU A 124 3.42 -12.11 -1.36
C LEU A 124 4.28 -13.37 -1.35
N PRO A 125 4.88 -13.70 -0.20
CA PRO A 125 5.78 -14.87 -0.13
C PRO A 125 5.04 -16.20 -0.05
N LEU A 126 3.74 -16.19 0.24
CA LEU A 126 2.94 -17.41 0.38
C LEU A 126 1.81 -17.41 -0.63
N PRO A 127 1.35 -18.61 -1.06
CA PRO A 127 0.27 -18.68 -2.03
C PRO A 127 -1.09 -18.36 -1.43
N GLN A 128 -2.00 -18.00 -2.30
CA GLN A 128 -3.39 -17.80 -1.92
C GLN A 128 -4.01 -19.15 -1.57
N ARG A 129 -4.84 -19.18 -0.54
CA ARG A 129 -5.42 -20.43 -0.03
C ARG A 129 -6.78 -20.75 -0.61
N ALA A 130 -7.52 -19.72 -1.05
CA ALA A 130 -8.86 -19.89 -1.55
C ALA A 130 -9.10 -18.94 -2.70
N ALA A 131 -10.21 -19.15 -3.40
CA ALA A 131 -10.62 -18.21 -4.44
C ALA A 131 -10.89 -16.84 -3.81
N PHE A 132 -10.60 -15.78 -4.54
CA PHE A 132 -10.78 -14.42 -4.06
C PHE A 132 -11.44 -13.58 -5.13
N SER A 133 -12.43 -12.79 -4.73
CA SER A 133 -13.09 -11.82 -5.61
C SER A 133 -12.95 -10.45 -5.00
N LYS A 134 -12.73 -9.46 -5.88
CA LYS A 134 -12.79 -8.07 -5.47
C LYS A 134 -14.21 -7.70 -5.05
N GLU A 135 -14.33 -6.60 -4.33
CA GLU A 135 -15.64 -6.11 -3.91
C GLU A 135 -16.55 -5.84 -5.09
N GLU A 136 -15.96 -5.54 -6.24
CA GLU A 136 -16.71 -5.32 -7.48
C GLU A 136 -17.15 -6.61 -8.14
N GLY A 137 -16.81 -7.76 -7.59
CA GLY A 137 -17.18 -9.04 -8.15
C GLY A 137 -16.16 -9.68 -9.08
N GLU A 138 -15.07 -8.99 -9.35
CA GLU A 138 -14.02 -9.50 -10.23
C GLU A 138 -13.17 -10.53 -9.50
N VAL A 139 -13.05 -11.73 -10.08
CA VAL A 139 -12.24 -12.77 -9.47
C VAL A 139 -10.77 -12.54 -9.80
N ARG A 140 -9.93 -12.53 -8.77
CA ARG A 140 -8.49 -12.33 -8.95
C ARG A 140 -7.66 -13.57 -8.65
N VAL A 141 -8.21 -14.49 -7.85
CA VAL A 141 -7.54 -15.72 -7.49
C VAL A 141 -8.57 -16.83 -7.55
N ASN A 142 -8.22 -17.94 -8.20
CA ASN A 142 -9.14 -19.07 -8.32
C ASN A 142 -9.04 -19.98 -7.11
N GLU A 143 -9.80 -21.08 -7.14
CA GLU A 143 -9.89 -22.00 -6.00
C GLU A 143 -8.58 -22.71 -5.69
N GLN A 144 -7.69 -22.79 -6.67
CA GLN A 144 -6.38 -23.40 -6.49
C GLN A 144 -5.36 -22.40 -5.99
N GLY A 145 -5.76 -21.15 -5.76
CA GLY A 145 -4.85 -20.11 -5.31
C GLY A 145 -4.05 -19.44 -6.43
N ALA A 146 -4.38 -19.73 -7.68
CA ALA A 146 -3.67 -19.14 -8.82
C ALA A 146 -4.31 -17.82 -9.21
N ARG A 147 -3.45 -16.89 -9.65
CA ARG A 147 -3.91 -15.58 -10.12
C ARG A 147 -4.73 -15.74 -11.39
N VAL A 148 -5.90 -15.12 -11.39
CA VAL A 148 -6.78 -15.10 -12.55
C VAL A 148 -6.56 -13.80 -13.30
N ALA A 149 -6.39 -13.90 -14.64
CA ALA A 149 -6.21 -12.73 -15.46
C ALA A 149 -7.45 -11.84 -15.35
N GLY A 150 -7.22 -10.56 -15.09
CA GLY A 150 -8.32 -9.60 -15.00
C GLY A 150 -8.86 -9.29 -16.36
N ARG A 151 -10.00 -8.62 -16.35
CA ARG A 151 -10.60 -8.23 -17.59
C ARG A 151 -10.71 -6.81 -17.66
#